data_2ec13b5e26993ebb6686506f61369769
#
_entry.id   2ec13b5e26993ebb6686506f61369769
#
_cell.length_a   1.000
_cell.length_b   1.000
_cell.length_c   1.000
_cell.angle_alpha   90.00
_cell.angle_beta   90.00
_cell.angle_gamma   90.00
#
_symmetry.space_group_name_H-M   'P 1'
#
loop_
_entity.id
_entity.type
_entity.pdbx_description
1 polymer ?
#
loop_
_entity_poly.entity_id
_entity_poly.type
_entity_poly.pdbx_seq_one_letter_code
_entity_poly.pdbx_strand_id
1 'polypeptide(L)'
;MRKIVSIVLILIAITAIIIYYPRDEERSMTPGASVDEALDSIIQKKLAMIDERGLDLCVSGKSLSSFGYDVRLDDKAKLLAPEDFLEDIMCCSVNEYPNGKIELDRSETELQFSSGDIQNIDDKKYVPISDHLAELGYDVTYDLVRGKVDFLNNDGGKYLPKAYDMREHDRVTPVRNQGVYGTCWAFASLGALESISLPMEENIYSVDHMSMNNGFSLDLSEGGEHTMSLAYLASWEGPVYEADDEYGDGETDPDLTAVKHLKEAIIIDNEEQDKIKSAIFKYGGIETSLYMEMSYGDFESEYYNKDTCSYYYDGEEKPNHDLVVVGWDDDYPKENFTPEPSCNGAYICKNSWGEEFGDKGYFYVSYADANICKKSIVYTKLTEPDNYDNIYQSDILGWVGQMGFDKDEAYFANVYTAESDEVLKAVSFYATGPNTNFSVYVVTDYEDMSSLNGGRRQIGKGETRYAGYYTVDITQDIELKKGQKYAIIVSVKTPGSERPIAIECDGGDRTANLDLTDGEGYVSLYGEVWYSAEESDTNVCLKAFTDDK
;
A
#
# COMPACT_ATOMS: atom_id res chain seq x y z
N MET A 1 -26.19 -9.21 -25.15
CA MET A 1 -24.80 -9.57 -24.87
C MET A 1 -24.44 -9.47 -23.39
N ARG A 2 -24.83 -8.42 -22.64
CA ARG A 2 -24.51 -8.27 -21.21
C ARG A 2 -25.07 -9.38 -20.30
N LYS A 3 -26.28 -9.88 -20.53
CA LYS A 3 -26.85 -11.02 -19.77
C LYS A 3 -26.11 -12.35 -19.97
N ILE A 4 -25.46 -12.54 -21.11
CA ILE A 4 -24.68 -13.76 -21.40
C ILE A 4 -23.32 -13.72 -20.68
N VAL A 5 -22.72 -12.54 -20.50
CA VAL A 5 -21.45 -12.37 -19.78
C VAL A 5 -21.61 -12.65 -18.28
N SER A 6 -22.70 -12.18 -17.66
CA SER A 6 -22.99 -12.46 -16.25
C SER A 6 -23.23 -13.96 -16.01
N ILE A 7 -23.94 -14.64 -16.91
CA ILE A 7 -24.17 -16.10 -16.82
C ILE A 7 -22.87 -16.89 -17.03
N VAL A 8 -21.96 -16.42 -17.91
CA VAL A 8 -20.66 -17.07 -18.14
C VAL A 8 -19.72 -16.90 -16.93
N LEU A 9 -19.71 -15.75 -16.26
CA LEU A 9 -18.93 -15.54 -15.04
C LEU A 9 -19.45 -16.37 -13.87
N ILE A 10 -20.76 -16.53 -13.72
CA ILE A 10 -21.38 -17.41 -12.73
C ILE A 10 -21.06 -18.90 -13.06
N LEU A 11 -21.07 -19.31 -14.32
CA LEU A 11 -20.69 -20.65 -14.74
C LEU A 11 -19.20 -20.95 -14.53
N ILE A 12 -18.31 -19.97 -14.70
CA ILE A 12 -16.86 -20.10 -14.42
C ILE A 12 -16.63 -20.26 -12.91
N ALA A 13 -17.32 -19.47 -12.06
CA ALA A 13 -17.26 -19.61 -10.61
C ALA A 13 -17.78 -20.99 -10.14
N ILE A 14 -18.86 -21.49 -10.74
CA ILE A 14 -19.40 -22.85 -10.46
C ILE A 14 -18.44 -23.94 -10.92
N THR A 15 -17.76 -23.78 -12.06
CA THR A 15 -16.78 -24.76 -12.56
C THR A 15 -15.52 -24.79 -11.68
N ALA A 16 -15.07 -23.65 -11.18
CA ALA A 16 -13.96 -23.56 -10.22
C ALA A 16 -14.31 -24.24 -8.87
N ILE A 17 -15.56 -24.09 -8.39
CA ILE A 17 -16.05 -24.75 -7.18
C ILE A 17 -16.11 -26.29 -7.35
N ILE A 18 -16.44 -26.79 -8.54
CA ILE A 18 -16.50 -28.23 -8.83
C ILE A 18 -15.11 -28.87 -8.94
N ILE A 19 -14.09 -28.11 -9.34
CA ILE A 19 -12.71 -28.60 -9.53
C ILE A 19 -11.92 -28.66 -8.21
N TYR A 20 -12.29 -27.87 -7.18
CA TYR A 20 -11.52 -27.70 -5.93
C TYR A 20 -12.05 -28.48 -4.72
N TYR A 21 -13.10 -29.30 -4.86
CA TYR A 21 -13.58 -30.13 -3.75
C TYR A 21 -13.21 -31.60 -3.93
N PRO A 22 -12.66 -32.29 -2.91
CA PRO A 22 -12.42 -33.72 -2.97
C PRO A 22 -13.76 -34.47 -3.11
N ARG A 23 -13.76 -35.44 -4.02
CA ARG A 23 -14.86 -36.37 -4.26
C ARG A 23 -15.03 -37.36 -3.11
N ASP A 24 -15.67 -36.95 -2.04
CA ASP A 24 -16.20 -37.91 -1.06
C ASP A 24 -17.45 -37.34 -0.41
N GLU A 25 -18.54 -37.37 -1.15
CA GLU A 25 -19.93 -37.55 -0.69
C GLU A 25 -20.82 -37.63 -1.93
N GLU A 26 -21.34 -38.83 -2.23
CA GLU A 26 -22.42 -39.00 -3.18
C GLU A 26 -23.64 -38.22 -2.71
N ARG A 27 -23.91 -37.08 -3.34
CA ARG A 27 -25.19 -36.38 -3.18
C ARG A 27 -26.17 -36.82 -4.26
N SER A 28 -27.22 -37.47 -3.84
CA SER A 28 -28.42 -37.71 -4.64
C SER A 28 -29.01 -36.37 -5.06
N MET A 29 -28.78 -35.95 -6.29
CA MET A 29 -29.62 -34.92 -6.92
C MET A 29 -31.02 -35.52 -7.12
N THR A 30 -32.04 -34.82 -6.62
CA THR A 30 -33.43 -35.16 -6.92
C THR A 30 -33.62 -34.99 -8.44
N PRO A 31 -34.05 -36.04 -9.14
CA PRO A 31 -34.26 -35.97 -10.58
C PRO A 31 -35.42 -35.01 -10.89
N GLY A 32 -35.14 -33.86 -11.50
CA GLY A 32 -36.14 -32.93 -12.01
C GLY A 32 -36.03 -31.47 -11.63
N ALA A 33 -35.06 -31.08 -10.80
CA ALA A 33 -34.83 -29.64 -10.51
C ALA A 33 -34.22 -28.94 -11.72
N SER A 34 -34.73 -27.76 -12.05
CA SER A 34 -34.11 -26.88 -13.05
C SER A 34 -32.73 -26.38 -12.57
N VAL A 35 -31.86 -25.95 -13.49
CA VAL A 35 -30.55 -25.35 -13.13
C VAL A 35 -30.75 -24.15 -12.23
N ASP A 36 -31.82 -23.38 -12.42
CA ASP A 36 -32.16 -22.22 -11.62
C ASP A 36 -32.53 -22.60 -10.18
N GLU A 37 -33.32 -23.66 -9.96
CA GLU A 37 -33.66 -24.14 -8.61
C GLU A 37 -32.44 -24.69 -7.86
N ALA A 38 -31.52 -25.35 -8.58
CA ALA A 38 -30.27 -25.83 -7.99
C ALA A 38 -29.35 -24.67 -7.60
N LEU A 39 -29.29 -23.60 -8.43
CA LEU A 39 -28.50 -22.38 -8.17
C LEU A 39 -29.08 -21.62 -6.97
N ASP A 40 -30.38 -21.41 -6.92
CA ASP A 40 -31.06 -20.79 -5.79
C ASP A 40 -30.82 -21.54 -4.47
N SER A 41 -30.87 -22.86 -4.49
CA SER A 41 -30.56 -23.68 -3.31
C SER A 41 -29.12 -23.53 -2.83
N ILE A 42 -28.16 -23.39 -3.75
CA ILE A 42 -26.75 -23.15 -3.41
C ILE A 42 -26.57 -21.77 -2.81
N ILE A 43 -27.18 -20.74 -3.40
CA ILE A 43 -27.15 -19.36 -2.90
C ILE A 43 -27.73 -19.30 -1.49
N GLN A 44 -28.94 -19.84 -1.28
CA GLN A 44 -29.60 -19.84 0.04
C GLN A 44 -28.76 -20.55 1.12
N LYS A 45 -28.11 -21.65 0.76
CA LYS A 45 -27.23 -22.37 1.71
C LYS A 45 -25.98 -21.56 2.06
N LYS A 46 -25.43 -20.78 1.10
CA LYS A 46 -24.28 -19.92 1.34
C LYS A 46 -24.65 -18.69 2.15
N LEU A 47 -25.80 -18.07 1.88
CA LEU A 47 -26.32 -16.96 2.66
C LEU A 47 -26.53 -17.37 4.13
N ALA A 48 -27.13 -18.54 4.39
CA ALA A 48 -27.29 -19.05 5.74
C ALA A 48 -25.93 -19.22 6.47
N MET A 49 -24.88 -19.64 5.78
CA MET A 49 -23.53 -19.74 6.35
C MET A 49 -22.87 -18.38 6.63
N ILE A 50 -23.25 -17.35 5.88
CA ILE A 50 -22.81 -15.97 6.09
C ILE A 50 -23.55 -15.38 7.29
N ASP A 51 -24.86 -15.55 7.39
CA ASP A 51 -25.70 -15.10 8.52
C ASP A 51 -25.21 -15.62 9.87
N GLU A 52 -24.70 -16.86 9.92
CA GLU A 52 -24.13 -17.44 11.16
C GLU A 52 -22.77 -16.85 11.55
N ARG A 53 -21.98 -16.35 10.61
CA ARG A 53 -20.59 -15.88 10.82
C ARG A 53 -20.41 -14.38 10.66
N GLY A 54 -21.39 -13.69 10.10
CA GLY A 54 -21.28 -12.32 9.62
C GLY A 54 -20.59 -12.20 8.27
N LEU A 55 -20.74 -11.05 7.64
CA LEU A 55 -20.11 -10.69 6.38
C LEU A 55 -18.81 -9.92 6.69
N ASP A 56 -17.66 -10.42 6.22
CA ASP A 56 -16.40 -9.71 6.29
C ASP A 56 -16.30 -8.74 5.10
N LEU A 57 -16.52 -7.47 5.36
CA LEU A 57 -16.39 -6.40 4.38
C LEU A 57 -14.93 -5.96 4.30
N CYS A 58 -14.43 -5.81 3.08
CA CYS A 58 -13.11 -5.28 2.85
C CYS A 58 -13.15 -4.15 1.83
N VAL A 59 -12.25 -3.21 1.96
CA VAL A 59 -11.95 -2.22 0.92
C VAL A 59 -10.48 -2.35 0.56
N SER A 60 -10.22 -2.69 -0.70
CA SER A 60 -8.86 -2.94 -1.22
C SER A 60 -8.06 -3.94 -0.36
N GLY A 61 -8.73 -5.02 0.07
CA GLY A 61 -8.16 -6.09 0.88
C GLY A 61 -8.17 -5.85 2.39
N LYS A 62 -8.48 -4.64 2.87
CA LYS A 62 -8.56 -4.32 4.30
C LYS A 62 -9.95 -4.63 4.85
N SER A 63 -10.04 -5.39 5.94
CA SER A 63 -11.30 -5.71 6.61
C SER A 63 -11.90 -4.48 7.30
N LEU A 64 -13.21 -4.30 7.15
CA LEU A 64 -14.01 -3.28 7.84
C LEU A 64 -14.85 -3.86 8.98
N SER A 65 -14.66 -5.12 9.33
CA SER A 65 -15.53 -5.84 10.28
C SER A 65 -15.59 -5.23 11.67
N SER A 66 -14.55 -4.49 12.08
CA SER A 66 -14.49 -3.82 13.40
C SER A 66 -15.25 -2.49 13.46
N PHE A 67 -15.73 -1.94 12.32
CA PHE A 67 -16.35 -0.60 12.24
C PHE A 67 -17.86 -0.61 12.31
N GLY A 68 -18.47 -1.78 12.30
CA GLY A 68 -19.91 -1.91 12.45
C GLY A 68 -20.74 -1.41 11.27
N TYR A 69 -20.14 -1.24 10.08
CA TYR A 69 -20.92 -1.03 8.86
C TYR A 69 -21.77 -2.25 8.57
N ASP A 70 -23.07 -2.05 8.53
CA ASP A 70 -24.05 -3.12 8.39
C ASP A 70 -24.45 -3.32 6.92
N VAL A 71 -23.47 -3.61 6.06
CA VAL A 71 -23.74 -4.00 4.66
C VAL A 71 -24.26 -5.45 4.66
N ARG A 72 -25.34 -5.67 3.93
CA ARG A 72 -26.05 -6.96 3.91
C ARG A 72 -26.15 -7.50 2.48
N LEU A 73 -26.44 -8.80 2.39
CA LEU A 73 -26.88 -9.42 1.15
C LEU A 73 -28.39 -9.69 1.22
N ASP A 74 -29.11 -9.36 0.14
CA ASP A 74 -30.52 -9.76 0.01
C ASP A 74 -30.64 -11.26 -0.32
N ASP A 75 -31.88 -11.75 -0.42
CA ASP A 75 -32.20 -13.14 -0.76
C ASP A 75 -31.69 -13.59 -2.14
N LYS A 76 -31.22 -12.65 -2.97
CA LYS A 76 -30.60 -12.89 -4.28
C LYS A 76 -29.10 -12.64 -4.29
N ALA A 77 -28.47 -12.51 -3.11
CA ALA A 77 -27.07 -12.17 -2.93
C ALA A 77 -26.67 -10.79 -3.52
N LYS A 78 -27.60 -9.83 -3.59
CA LYS A 78 -27.31 -8.46 -3.96
C LYS A 78 -26.89 -7.66 -2.73
N LEU A 79 -25.90 -6.80 -2.88
CA LEU A 79 -25.42 -5.92 -1.82
C LEU A 79 -26.42 -4.81 -1.53
N LEU A 80 -26.75 -4.69 -0.26
CA LEU A 80 -27.56 -3.64 0.34
C LEU A 80 -26.64 -2.82 1.24
N ALA A 81 -26.42 -1.55 0.91
CA ALA A 81 -25.54 -0.66 1.63
C ALA A 81 -26.33 0.39 2.41
N PRO A 82 -26.06 0.61 3.70
CA PRO A 82 -26.62 1.70 4.49
C PRO A 82 -25.92 3.02 4.15
N GLU A 83 -26.57 4.14 4.53
CA GLU A 83 -26.12 5.51 4.23
C GLU A 83 -24.70 5.76 4.75
N ASP A 84 -24.39 5.40 5.98
CA ASP A 84 -23.08 5.53 6.59
C ASP A 84 -21.96 4.85 5.75
N PHE A 85 -22.18 3.65 5.24
CA PHE A 85 -21.23 2.99 4.36
C PHE A 85 -21.08 3.69 3.01
N LEU A 86 -22.18 4.21 2.45
CA LEU A 86 -22.15 4.92 1.17
C LEU A 86 -21.38 6.24 1.26
N GLU A 87 -21.53 6.96 2.36
CA GLU A 87 -20.83 8.23 2.59
C GLU A 87 -19.37 8.02 3.00
N ASP A 88 -19.11 7.26 4.05
CA ASP A 88 -17.79 7.12 4.65
C ASP A 88 -16.82 6.29 3.79
N ILE A 89 -17.31 5.22 3.18
CA ILE A 89 -16.46 4.24 2.47
C ILE A 89 -16.52 4.43 0.96
N MET A 90 -17.72 4.62 0.41
CA MET A 90 -17.87 4.78 -1.03
C MET A 90 -17.77 6.24 -1.49
N CYS A 91 -17.65 7.18 -0.55
CA CYS A 91 -17.56 8.62 -0.79
C CYS A 91 -18.67 9.14 -1.73
N CYS A 92 -19.88 8.69 -1.49
CA CYS A 92 -21.07 9.17 -2.17
C CYS A 92 -21.74 10.27 -1.33
N SER A 93 -22.24 11.34 -1.95
CA SER A 93 -23.23 12.19 -1.29
C SER A 93 -24.58 11.48 -1.35
N VAL A 94 -25.27 11.35 -0.22
CA VAL A 94 -26.59 10.71 -0.14
C VAL A 94 -27.67 11.77 0.06
N ASN A 95 -28.51 11.97 -0.97
CA ASN A 95 -29.59 12.94 -0.93
C ASN A 95 -30.94 12.23 -0.82
N GLU A 96 -31.61 12.40 0.32
CA GLU A 96 -32.94 11.84 0.55
C GLU A 96 -34.04 12.88 0.25
N TYR A 97 -35.04 12.48 -0.54
CA TYR A 97 -36.19 13.31 -0.90
C TYR A 97 -37.43 12.94 -0.08
N PRO A 98 -38.35 13.90 0.14
CA PRO A 98 -39.57 13.66 0.93
C PRO A 98 -40.50 12.56 0.38
N ASN A 99 -40.36 12.17 -0.88
CA ASN A 99 -41.09 11.06 -1.48
C ASN A 99 -40.42 9.69 -1.25
N GLY A 100 -39.35 9.64 -0.45
CA GLY A 100 -38.59 8.43 -0.14
C GLY A 100 -37.62 8.01 -1.27
N LYS A 101 -37.39 8.83 -2.27
CA LYS A 101 -36.34 8.66 -3.26
C LYS A 101 -34.99 8.92 -2.60
N ILE A 102 -33.97 8.12 -2.93
CA ILE A 102 -32.57 8.40 -2.62
C ILE A 102 -31.80 8.65 -3.91
N GLU A 103 -30.94 9.64 -3.89
CA GLU A 103 -30.02 9.97 -4.96
C GLU A 103 -28.59 9.88 -4.40
N LEU A 104 -27.74 9.14 -5.09
CA LEU A 104 -26.32 9.00 -4.78
C LEU A 104 -25.53 9.78 -5.82
N ASP A 105 -24.76 10.75 -5.37
CA ASP A 105 -23.85 11.51 -6.21
C ASP A 105 -22.40 11.12 -5.86
N ARG A 106 -21.64 10.74 -6.87
CA ARG A 106 -20.22 10.49 -6.75
C ARG A 106 -19.51 10.96 -8.00
N SER A 107 -18.72 12.04 -7.86
CA SER A 107 -18.06 12.69 -9.01
C SER A 107 -19.08 13.12 -10.10
N GLU A 108 -18.99 12.58 -11.31
CA GLU A 108 -19.93 12.86 -12.41
C GLU A 108 -21.08 11.83 -12.48
N THR A 109 -21.14 10.90 -11.55
CA THR A 109 -22.14 9.83 -11.52
C THR A 109 -23.28 10.20 -10.58
N GLU A 110 -24.47 10.29 -11.09
CA GLU A 110 -25.73 10.48 -10.36
C GLU A 110 -26.59 9.23 -10.52
N LEU A 111 -26.91 8.56 -9.41
CA LEU A 111 -27.78 7.39 -9.37
C LEU A 111 -29.04 7.70 -8.60
N GLN A 112 -30.17 7.25 -9.09
CA GLN A 112 -31.49 7.51 -8.49
C GLN A 112 -32.19 6.20 -8.14
N PHE A 113 -32.61 6.08 -6.89
CA PHE A 113 -33.34 4.93 -6.36
C PHE A 113 -34.74 5.37 -5.93
N SER A 114 -35.77 4.67 -6.42
CA SER A 114 -37.14 4.94 -6.01
C SER A 114 -37.37 4.39 -4.58
N SER A 115 -38.39 4.87 -3.88
CA SER A 115 -38.77 4.38 -2.56
C SER A 115 -39.10 2.87 -2.54
N GLY A 116 -39.42 2.29 -3.69
CA GLY A 116 -39.68 0.85 -3.83
C GLY A 116 -38.43 -0.01 -3.95
N ASP A 117 -37.28 0.60 -4.29
CA ASP A 117 -35.99 -0.07 -4.39
C ASP A 117 -35.27 -0.11 -3.04
N ILE A 118 -35.61 0.79 -2.14
CA ILE A 118 -34.96 0.98 -0.84
C ILE A 118 -35.56 0.01 0.18
N GLN A 119 -34.74 -0.72 0.87
CA GLN A 119 -35.15 -1.63 1.95
C GLN A 119 -34.98 -0.93 3.32
N ASN A 120 -36.01 -1.03 4.16
CA ASN A 120 -35.93 -0.57 5.56
C ASN A 120 -35.82 -1.81 6.46
N ILE A 121 -34.69 -1.92 7.14
CA ILE A 121 -34.37 -3.06 8.01
C ILE A 121 -33.86 -2.48 9.33
N ASP A 122 -34.47 -2.84 10.45
CA ASP A 122 -34.10 -2.39 11.80
C ASP A 122 -33.95 -0.86 11.91
N ASP A 123 -34.92 -0.11 11.34
CA ASP A 123 -34.97 1.35 11.27
C ASP A 123 -33.85 2.03 10.45
N LYS A 124 -33.00 1.26 9.76
CA LYS A 124 -32.02 1.76 8.79
C LYS A 124 -32.49 1.56 7.35
N LYS A 125 -32.10 2.49 6.48
CA LYS A 125 -32.36 2.41 5.03
C LYS A 125 -31.17 1.79 4.32
N TYR A 126 -31.46 0.89 3.40
CA TYR A 126 -30.45 0.21 2.60
C TYR A 126 -30.73 0.41 1.11
N VAL A 127 -29.70 0.81 0.38
CA VAL A 127 -29.72 1.03 -1.05
C VAL A 127 -29.13 -0.19 -1.77
N PRO A 128 -29.79 -0.76 -2.78
CA PRO A 128 -29.28 -1.90 -3.53
C PRO A 128 -28.23 -1.45 -4.56
N ILE A 129 -26.95 -1.57 -4.23
CA ILE A 129 -25.84 -1.04 -5.02
C ILE A 129 -25.22 -2.03 -6.01
N SER A 130 -25.52 -3.32 -5.94
CA SER A 130 -24.84 -4.36 -6.75
C SER A 130 -24.80 -4.11 -8.25
N ASP A 131 -25.88 -3.57 -8.82
CA ASP A 131 -25.99 -3.36 -10.25
C ASP A 131 -25.29 -2.07 -10.71
N HIS A 132 -24.84 -1.22 -9.77
CA HIS A 132 -24.30 0.11 -9.99
C HIS A 132 -22.84 0.26 -9.53
N LEU A 133 -22.21 -0.78 -9.00
CA LEU A 133 -20.86 -0.71 -8.45
C LEU A 133 -19.83 -0.20 -9.46
N ALA A 134 -19.91 -0.65 -10.71
CA ALA A 134 -19.01 -0.18 -11.77
C ALA A 134 -19.23 1.29 -12.13
N GLU A 135 -20.48 1.79 -12.02
CA GLU A 135 -20.81 3.20 -12.24
C GLU A 135 -20.31 4.07 -11.09
N LEU A 136 -20.28 3.50 -9.86
CA LEU A 136 -19.69 4.12 -8.67
C LEU A 136 -18.17 3.93 -8.59
N GLY A 137 -17.52 3.31 -9.58
CA GLY A 137 -16.07 3.17 -9.66
C GLY A 137 -15.49 2.04 -8.83
N TYR A 138 -16.29 1.02 -8.51
CA TYR A 138 -15.84 -0.14 -7.76
C TYR A 138 -15.97 -1.43 -8.56
N ASP A 139 -14.89 -2.22 -8.55
CA ASP A 139 -14.93 -3.64 -8.83
C ASP A 139 -15.13 -4.38 -7.50
N VAL A 140 -16.02 -5.37 -7.47
CA VAL A 140 -16.30 -6.11 -6.23
C VAL A 140 -16.00 -7.58 -6.44
N THR A 141 -15.21 -8.14 -5.53
CA THR A 141 -14.94 -9.56 -5.47
C THR A 141 -15.70 -10.20 -4.31
N TYR A 142 -16.29 -11.35 -4.58
CA TYR A 142 -17.07 -12.10 -3.60
C TYR A 142 -16.39 -13.44 -3.30
N ASP A 143 -16.04 -13.67 -2.05
CA ASP A 143 -15.71 -15.00 -1.52
C ASP A 143 -16.82 -15.46 -0.58
N LEU A 144 -17.88 -15.98 -1.17
CA LEU A 144 -19.05 -16.46 -0.42
C LEU A 144 -18.72 -17.68 0.45
N VAL A 145 -17.61 -18.37 0.20
CA VAL A 145 -17.16 -19.49 1.06
C VAL A 145 -16.65 -18.98 2.40
N ARG A 146 -15.92 -17.86 2.37
CA ARG A 146 -15.39 -17.21 3.56
C ARG A 146 -16.29 -16.13 4.13
N GLY A 147 -17.37 -15.78 3.42
CA GLY A 147 -18.24 -14.66 3.79
C GLY A 147 -17.59 -13.30 3.60
N LYS A 148 -16.68 -13.18 2.61
CA LYS A 148 -15.92 -11.96 2.37
C LYS A 148 -16.43 -11.24 1.11
N VAL A 149 -16.58 -9.91 1.22
CA VAL A 149 -16.85 -9.01 0.09
C VAL A 149 -15.78 -7.94 0.08
N ASP A 150 -15.06 -7.81 -1.02
CA ASP A 150 -13.98 -6.84 -1.17
C ASP A 150 -14.31 -5.84 -2.29
N PHE A 151 -14.41 -4.57 -1.92
CA PHE A 151 -14.64 -3.44 -2.82
C PHE A 151 -13.28 -2.92 -3.29
N LEU A 152 -12.97 -3.12 -4.55
CA LEU A 152 -11.75 -2.65 -5.18
C LEU A 152 -12.02 -1.35 -5.92
N ASN A 153 -11.38 -0.26 -5.49
CA ASN A 153 -11.49 1.00 -6.22
C ASN A 153 -10.87 0.86 -7.62
N ASN A 154 -11.54 1.44 -8.63
CA ASN A 154 -11.04 1.42 -10.00
C ASN A 154 -9.90 2.44 -10.15
N ASP A 155 -8.71 1.98 -10.57
CA ASP A 155 -7.48 2.79 -10.67
C ASP A 155 -7.48 3.87 -11.77
N GLY A 156 -8.59 4.09 -12.46
CA GLY A 156 -8.62 4.97 -13.62
C GLY A 156 -8.83 6.45 -13.35
N GLY A 157 -8.98 6.89 -12.10
CA GLY A 157 -9.31 8.29 -11.75
C GLY A 157 -10.69 8.77 -12.20
N LYS A 158 -11.33 8.05 -13.11
CA LYS A 158 -12.60 8.42 -13.75
C LYS A 158 -13.77 8.65 -12.78
N TYR A 159 -13.70 7.98 -11.62
CA TYR A 159 -14.78 7.99 -10.63
C TYR A 159 -14.39 8.71 -9.33
N LEU A 160 -13.29 9.46 -9.34
CA LEU A 160 -12.87 10.21 -8.16
C LEU A 160 -13.72 11.48 -8.00
N PRO A 161 -14.05 11.88 -6.76
CA PRO A 161 -14.73 13.14 -6.50
C PRO A 161 -13.86 14.33 -6.92
N LYS A 162 -14.47 15.49 -7.18
CA LYS A 162 -13.74 16.72 -7.49
C LYS A 162 -12.94 17.25 -6.31
N ALA A 163 -13.40 16.98 -5.09
CA ALA A 163 -12.68 17.27 -3.86
C ALA A 163 -12.75 16.06 -2.91
N TYR A 164 -11.69 15.83 -2.20
CA TYR A 164 -11.61 14.79 -1.17
C TYR A 164 -10.64 15.24 -0.08
N ASP A 165 -11.08 15.18 1.15
CA ASP A 165 -10.29 15.56 2.32
C ASP A 165 -10.33 14.44 3.35
N MET A 166 -9.19 13.80 3.60
CA MET A 166 -9.10 12.70 4.57
C MET A 166 -9.45 13.12 6.00
N ARG A 167 -9.40 14.44 6.32
CA ARG A 167 -9.83 14.97 7.62
C ARG A 167 -11.32 14.76 7.88
N GLU A 168 -12.13 14.84 6.81
CA GLU A 168 -13.58 14.65 6.87
C GLU A 168 -14.00 13.18 7.04
N HIS A 169 -13.04 12.26 6.90
CA HIS A 169 -13.25 10.82 6.96
C HIS A 169 -12.46 10.15 8.11
N ASP A 170 -11.99 10.92 9.09
CA ASP A 170 -11.18 10.42 10.22
C ASP A 170 -9.98 9.57 9.78
N ARG A 171 -9.35 9.94 8.63
CA ARG A 171 -8.24 9.20 8.02
C ARG A 171 -6.87 9.89 8.17
N VAL A 172 -6.75 10.81 9.10
CA VAL A 172 -5.49 11.50 9.44
C VAL A 172 -5.24 11.45 10.93
N THR A 173 -3.97 11.27 11.32
CA THR A 173 -3.53 11.40 12.72
C THR A 173 -3.34 12.87 13.09
N PRO A 174 -3.25 13.24 14.38
CA PRO A 174 -3.00 14.61 14.82
C PRO A 174 -1.76 15.23 14.15
N VAL A 175 -1.80 16.54 13.96
CA VAL A 175 -0.64 17.29 13.47
C VAL A 175 0.41 17.35 14.57
N ARG A 176 1.64 17.00 14.22
CA ARG A 176 2.81 17.05 15.12
C ARG A 176 3.78 18.15 14.71
N ASN A 177 4.82 18.38 15.49
CA ASN A 177 5.77 19.46 15.30
C ASN A 177 7.21 18.95 15.36
N GLN A 178 7.93 18.98 14.22
CA GLN A 178 9.34 18.60 14.13
C GLN A 178 10.30 19.58 14.84
N GLY A 179 9.82 20.77 15.19
CA GLY A 179 10.68 21.81 15.80
C GLY A 179 11.81 22.23 14.86
N VAL A 180 13.02 22.22 15.37
CA VAL A 180 14.22 22.69 14.67
C VAL A 180 15.01 21.59 13.95
N TYR A 181 14.56 20.36 14.05
CA TYR A 181 15.26 19.21 13.47
C TYR A 181 14.89 18.98 12.01
N GLY A 182 15.78 18.35 11.25
CA GLY A 182 15.58 17.99 9.85
C GLY A 182 14.79 16.68 9.65
N THR A 183 13.79 16.42 10.49
CA THR A 183 13.05 15.14 10.55
C THR A 183 11.73 15.13 9.77
N CYS A 184 11.51 16.13 8.88
CA CYS A 184 10.29 16.20 8.06
C CYS A 184 10.00 14.89 7.29
N TRP A 185 11.04 14.25 6.76
CA TRP A 185 10.97 12.99 6.06
C TRP A 185 10.36 11.85 6.92
N ALA A 186 10.77 11.73 8.17
CA ALA A 186 10.25 10.72 9.09
C ALA A 186 8.79 11.03 9.50
N PHE A 187 8.46 12.33 9.76
CA PHE A 187 7.07 12.75 9.99
C PHE A 187 6.17 12.47 8.79
N ALA A 188 6.65 12.74 7.58
CA ALA A 188 5.90 12.49 6.35
C ALA A 188 5.68 10.99 6.12
N SER A 189 6.74 10.19 6.23
CA SER A 189 6.67 8.74 6.09
C SER A 189 5.73 8.10 7.09
N LEU A 190 5.90 8.42 8.39
CA LEU A 190 5.04 7.84 9.43
C LEU A 190 3.62 8.37 9.34
N GLY A 191 3.41 9.67 9.04
CA GLY A 191 2.07 10.22 8.84
C GLY A 191 1.31 9.58 7.66
N ALA A 192 2.02 9.24 6.58
CA ALA A 192 1.45 8.46 5.49
C ALA A 192 1.16 7.01 5.92
N LEU A 193 2.10 6.37 6.62
CA LEU A 193 1.96 5.01 7.15
C LEU A 193 0.79 4.88 8.12
N GLU A 194 0.64 5.80 9.07
CA GLU A 194 -0.44 5.86 10.05
C GLU A 194 -1.82 5.90 9.38
N SER A 195 -1.92 6.66 8.29
CA SER A 195 -3.19 6.91 7.59
C SER A 195 -3.79 5.67 6.93
N ILE A 196 -2.98 4.66 6.61
CA ILE A 196 -3.48 3.45 5.95
C ILE A 196 -4.31 2.55 6.86
N SER A 197 -4.15 2.65 8.16
CA SER A 197 -4.93 1.90 9.15
C SER A 197 -6.20 2.63 9.58
N LEU A 198 -6.27 3.94 9.35
CA LEU A 198 -7.42 4.76 9.72
C LEU A 198 -8.61 4.57 8.76
N PRO A 199 -9.84 4.73 9.28
CA PRO A 199 -10.22 5.04 10.67
C PRO A 199 -10.24 3.81 11.60
N MET A 200 -9.76 2.67 11.15
CA MET A 200 -9.94 1.37 11.79
C MET A 200 -9.06 1.16 13.00
N GLU A 201 -7.84 1.63 12.93
CA GLU A 201 -6.86 1.54 13.98
C GLU A 201 -6.05 2.83 13.98
N GLU A 202 -6.09 3.57 15.06
CA GLU A 202 -5.28 4.77 15.22
C GLU A 202 -3.96 4.39 15.89
N ASN A 203 -2.89 4.47 15.11
CA ASN A 203 -1.52 4.29 15.58
C ASN A 203 -0.75 5.59 15.39
N ILE A 204 0.04 5.96 16.36
CA ILE A 204 1.02 7.06 16.27
C ILE A 204 2.39 6.45 16.52
N TYR A 205 3.28 6.61 15.54
CA TYR A 205 4.60 6.00 15.57
C TYR A 205 5.69 7.00 15.92
N SER A 206 6.74 6.49 16.57
CA SER A 206 7.89 7.30 17.00
C SER A 206 8.71 7.79 15.83
N VAL A 207 8.84 9.10 15.76
CA VAL A 207 9.73 9.79 14.81
C VAL A 207 11.18 9.73 15.26
N ASP A 208 11.44 9.82 16.59
CA ASP A 208 12.80 9.70 17.12
C ASP A 208 13.39 8.32 16.83
N HIS A 209 12.61 7.25 17.07
CA HIS A 209 13.09 5.91 16.77
C HIS A 209 13.42 5.72 15.28
N MET A 210 12.53 6.12 14.36
CA MET A 210 12.82 6.06 12.93
C MET A 210 14.03 6.91 12.55
N SER A 211 14.17 8.11 13.13
CA SER A 211 15.25 9.03 12.76
C SER A 211 16.61 8.60 13.29
N MET A 212 16.67 7.87 14.40
CA MET A 212 17.93 7.48 15.06
C MET A 212 18.30 6.01 14.88
N ASN A 213 17.34 5.11 14.55
CA ASN A 213 17.58 3.67 14.41
C ASN A 213 17.34 3.14 12.98
N ASN A 214 17.52 3.96 11.95
CA ASN A 214 17.29 3.59 10.55
C ASN A 214 18.51 2.97 9.84
N GLY A 215 19.61 2.77 10.56
CA GLY A 215 20.87 2.22 10.03
C GLY A 215 21.76 3.24 9.31
N PHE A 216 21.24 4.38 8.87
CA PHE A 216 22.04 5.43 8.22
C PHE A 216 22.79 6.30 9.23
N SER A 217 23.88 6.94 8.78
CA SER A 217 24.79 7.73 9.61
C SER A 217 24.52 9.22 9.44
N LEU A 218 23.27 9.67 9.71
CA LEU A 218 22.89 11.07 9.63
C LEU A 218 22.39 11.56 10.99
N ASP A 219 22.82 12.79 11.36
CA ASP A 219 22.30 13.46 12.55
C ASP A 219 20.88 14.00 12.29
N LEU A 220 20.07 14.15 13.33
CA LEU A 220 18.70 14.69 13.25
C LEU A 220 18.60 16.05 12.53
N SER A 221 19.68 16.83 12.46
CA SER A 221 19.74 18.14 11.78
C SER A 221 20.09 18.06 10.29
N GLU A 222 20.53 16.90 9.79
CA GLU A 222 21.03 16.76 8.41
C GLU A 222 19.94 16.40 7.41
N GLY A 223 18.73 16.10 7.90
CA GLY A 223 17.61 15.68 7.07
C GLY A 223 17.65 14.18 6.76
N GLY A 224 16.89 13.78 5.76
CA GLY A 224 16.77 12.39 5.31
C GLY A 224 15.91 12.30 4.06
N GLU A 225 15.56 11.10 3.69
CA GLU A 225 14.70 10.84 2.53
C GLU A 225 13.92 9.52 2.68
N HIS A 226 12.91 9.33 1.86
CA HIS A 226 12.02 8.16 1.87
C HIS A 226 12.75 6.80 1.78
N THR A 227 13.95 6.72 1.20
CA THR A 227 14.72 5.47 1.15
C THR A 227 15.13 5.00 2.54
N MET A 228 15.39 5.94 3.46
CA MET A 228 15.71 5.64 4.86
C MET A 228 14.48 5.09 5.59
N SER A 229 13.31 5.69 5.38
CA SER A 229 12.05 5.18 5.94
C SER A 229 11.71 3.78 5.43
N LEU A 230 11.87 3.55 4.12
CA LEU A 230 11.62 2.23 3.52
C LEU A 230 12.60 1.18 4.06
N ALA A 231 13.88 1.52 4.21
CA ALA A 231 14.89 0.63 4.78
C ALA A 231 14.52 0.23 6.22
N TYR A 232 14.26 1.21 7.07
CA TYR A 232 13.85 1.03 8.46
C TYR A 232 12.61 0.12 8.61
N LEU A 233 11.58 0.35 7.80
CA LEU A 233 10.35 -0.44 7.84
C LEU A 233 10.52 -1.83 7.24
N ALA A 234 11.34 -1.97 6.19
CA ALA A 234 11.56 -3.24 5.51
C ALA A 234 12.52 -4.17 6.27
N SER A 235 13.40 -3.63 7.11
CA SER A 235 14.33 -4.39 7.95
C SER A 235 13.76 -4.84 9.29
N TRP A 236 12.52 -4.45 9.62
CA TRP A 236 11.84 -4.69 10.89
C TRP A 236 12.41 -3.92 12.09
N GLU A 237 13.20 -2.87 11.83
CA GLU A 237 13.66 -1.96 12.88
C GLU A 237 12.50 -1.14 13.49
N GLY A 238 11.35 -1.07 12.79
CA GLY A 238 10.12 -0.45 13.24
C GLY A 238 8.96 -0.66 12.27
N PRO A 239 7.84 0.07 12.45
CA PRO A 239 7.65 1.21 13.36
C PRO A 239 7.46 0.77 14.82
N VAL A 240 7.80 1.66 15.75
CA VAL A 240 7.46 1.54 17.18
C VAL A 240 6.47 2.63 17.58
N TYR A 241 5.76 2.47 18.69
CA TYR A 241 4.79 3.49 19.11
C TYR A 241 5.47 4.74 19.67
N GLU A 242 4.90 5.92 19.38
CA GLU A 242 5.32 7.21 19.96
C GLU A 242 5.28 7.22 21.50
N ALA A 243 4.37 6.46 22.10
CA ALA A 243 4.24 6.36 23.56
C ALA A 243 5.40 5.60 24.23
N ASP A 244 6.13 4.78 23.46
CA ASP A 244 7.26 3.99 23.95
C ASP A 244 8.61 4.71 23.70
N ASP A 245 8.63 5.68 22.77
CA ASP A 245 9.81 6.46 22.38
C ASP A 245 9.34 7.85 21.92
N GLU A 246 9.23 8.81 22.86
CA GLU A 246 8.61 10.13 22.64
C GLU A 246 9.53 11.06 21.85
N TYR A 247 8.98 11.76 20.86
CA TYR A 247 9.72 12.68 20.00
C TYR A 247 10.29 13.89 20.74
N GLY A 248 11.58 14.16 20.55
CA GLY A 248 12.25 15.43 20.86
C GLY A 248 12.98 15.45 22.20
N ASP A 249 13.11 14.34 22.90
CA ASP A 249 13.94 14.23 24.10
C ASP A 249 15.44 13.93 23.79
N GLY A 250 15.71 13.52 22.53
CA GLY A 250 17.04 13.22 22.02
C GLY A 250 17.59 11.88 22.51
N GLU A 251 16.74 11.02 23.02
CA GLU A 251 17.04 9.66 23.46
C GLU A 251 16.20 8.68 22.62
N THR A 252 16.67 7.46 22.44
CA THR A 252 15.92 6.37 21.78
C THR A 252 16.31 5.03 22.37
N ASP A 253 15.38 4.09 22.38
CA ASP A 253 15.64 2.72 22.82
C ASP A 253 15.74 1.78 21.61
N PRO A 254 16.97 1.41 21.17
CA PRO A 254 17.16 0.55 20.00
C PRO A 254 16.72 -0.91 20.25
N ASP A 255 16.36 -1.29 21.46
CA ASP A 255 15.87 -2.63 21.79
C ASP A 255 14.34 -2.76 21.61
N LEU A 256 13.63 -1.66 21.25
CA LEU A 256 12.21 -1.72 20.91
C LEU A 256 12.00 -2.52 19.63
N THR A 257 10.91 -3.28 19.61
CA THR A 257 10.57 -4.12 18.45
C THR A 257 9.46 -3.51 17.61
N ALA A 258 9.50 -3.76 16.31
CA ALA A 258 8.45 -3.33 15.38
C ALA A 258 7.06 -3.80 15.84
N VAL A 259 6.09 -2.89 15.83
CA VAL A 259 4.69 -3.17 16.18
C VAL A 259 3.82 -3.47 14.95
N LYS A 260 4.34 -3.24 13.77
CA LYS A 260 3.77 -3.62 12.46
C LYS A 260 4.90 -3.96 11.50
N HIS A 261 4.64 -4.83 10.52
CA HIS A 261 5.59 -5.14 9.45
C HIS A 261 5.10 -4.60 8.11
N LEU A 262 5.98 -3.89 7.40
CA LEU A 262 5.71 -3.42 6.04
C LEU A 262 5.81 -4.59 5.06
N LYS A 263 4.75 -4.84 4.28
CA LYS A 263 4.73 -5.84 3.20
C LYS A 263 4.81 -5.23 1.80
N GLU A 264 4.30 -4.01 1.63
CA GLU A 264 4.30 -3.37 0.33
C GLU A 264 4.27 -1.85 0.46
N ALA A 265 5.15 -1.20 -0.29
CA ALA A 265 5.12 0.23 -0.55
C ALA A 265 5.42 0.48 -2.02
N ILE A 266 4.67 1.38 -2.65
CA ILE A 266 4.84 1.74 -4.05
C ILE A 266 5.40 3.15 -4.19
N ILE A 267 6.20 3.36 -5.24
CA ILE A 267 6.76 4.67 -5.61
C ILE A 267 6.12 5.08 -6.93
N ILE A 268 5.44 6.22 -6.91
CA ILE A 268 4.78 6.81 -8.07
C ILE A 268 5.61 8.00 -8.52
N ASP A 269 6.25 7.89 -9.68
CA ASP A 269 7.10 8.94 -10.25
C ASP A 269 6.40 9.62 -11.42
N ASN A 270 6.33 10.97 -11.40
CA ASN A 270 5.87 11.82 -12.52
C ASN A 270 4.55 11.37 -13.18
N GLU A 271 3.64 10.85 -12.40
CA GLU A 271 2.38 10.31 -12.89
C GLU A 271 1.30 11.40 -13.00
N GLU A 272 0.23 11.06 -13.73
CA GLU A 272 -0.94 11.93 -13.86
C GLU A 272 -1.66 12.12 -12.51
N GLN A 273 -2.26 13.28 -12.30
CA GLN A 273 -2.98 13.63 -11.07
C GLN A 273 -4.00 12.58 -10.64
N ASP A 274 -4.72 12.00 -11.59
CA ASP A 274 -5.73 10.97 -11.31
C ASP A 274 -5.15 9.73 -10.65
N LYS A 275 -3.91 9.36 -10.97
CA LYS A 275 -3.22 8.24 -10.32
C LYS A 275 -2.82 8.58 -8.89
N ILE A 276 -2.36 9.81 -8.65
CA ILE A 276 -2.06 10.32 -7.31
C ILE A 276 -3.32 10.34 -6.45
N LYS A 277 -4.40 10.95 -6.96
CA LYS A 277 -5.70 10.99 -6.28
C LYS A 277 -6.24 9.59 -5.99
N SER A 278 -6.14 8.70 -6.98
CA SER A 278 -6.55 7.29 -6.81
C SER A 278 -5.75 6.59 -5.71
N ALA A 279 -4.45 6.88 -5.59
CA ALA A 279 -3.61 6.32 -4.52
C ALA A 279 -4.02 6.84 -3.14
N ILE A 280 -4.26 8.17 -3.00
CA ILE A 280 -4.75 8.77 -1.76
C ILE A 280 -6.10 8.16 -1.35
N PHE A 281 -7.02 8.08 -2.29
CA PHE A 281 -8.37 7.57 -2.03
C PHE A 281 -8.36 6.10 -1.59
N LYS A 282 -7.55 5.28 -2.28
CA LYS A 282 -7.50 3.83 -2.09
C LYS A 282 -6.69 3.43 -0.85
N TYR A 283 -5.53 4.05 -0.64
CA TYR A 283 -4.56 3.59 0.34
C TYR A 283 -4.46 4.48 1.57
N GLY A 284 -4.49 5.78 1.40
CA GLY A 284 -4.29 6.75 2.48
C GLY A 284 -3.41 7.90 2.03
N GLY A 285 -2.92 8.69 2.98
CA GLY A 285 -2.01 9.78 2.71
C GLY A 285 -0.74 9.31 1.99
N ILE A 286 -0.17 10.16 1.18
CA ILE A 286 1.05 9.88 0.44
C ILE A 286 2.16 10.83 0.85
N GLU A 287 3.34 10.29 1.08
CA GLU A 287 4.55 11.08 1.31
C GLU A 287 5.03 11.66 -0.02
N THR A 288 5.38 12.94 -0.02
CA THR A 288 5.99 13.62 -1.15
C THR A 288 6.85 14.79 -0.69
N SER A 289 7.71 15.28 -1.58
CA SER A 289 8.62 16.38 -1.30
C SER A 289 8.28 17.59 -2.14
N LEU A 290 8.56 18.78 -1.61
CA LEU A 290 8.53 20.04 -2.34
C LEU A 290 9.68 20.96 -1.94
N TYR A 291 9.94 22.01 -2.74
CA TYR A 291 10.80 23.11 -2.31
C TYR A 291 9.97 24.06 -1.45
N MET A 292 10.40 24.24 -0.20
CA MET A 292 9.77 25.13 0.76
C MET A 292 10.72 26.26 1.09
N GLU A 293 10.42 27.47 0.59
CA GLU A 293 11.21 28.67 0.87
C GLU A 293 10.72 29.36 2.13
N MET A 294 10.60 28.62 3.20
CA MET A 294 10.36 29.20 4.53
C MET A 294 10.94 28.29 5.60
N SER A 295 11.25 28.86 6.75
CA SER A 295 11.78 28.14 7.88
C SER A 295 10.72 27.96 8.96
N TYR A 296 10.85 26.91 9.74
CA TYR A 296 10.07 26.73 10.95
C TYR A 296 10.10 27.99 11.84
N GLY A 297 8.93 28.46 12.22
CA GLY A 297 8.73 29.62 13.09
C GLY A 297 8.69 30.99 12.38
N ASP A 298 9.12 31.09 11.13
CA ASP A 298 9.03 32.29 10.31
C ASP A 298 7.99 32.18 9.21
N PHE A 299 7.18 31.38 9.05
CA PHE A 299 6.09 31.12 8.10
C PHE A 299 5.80 32.26 7.08
N GLU A 300 6.86 32.94 6.57
CA GLU A 300 6.80 33.98 5.54
C GLU A 300 7.59 33.57 4.31
N SER A 301 6.97 33.73 3.14
CA SER A 301 7.57 33.47 1.84
C SER A 301 6.81 34.25 0.76
N GLU A 302 7.48 34.63 -0.32
CA GLU A 302 6.82 35.19 -1.49
C GLU A 302 5.93 34.16 -2.24
N TYR A 303 6.09 32.87 -1.94
CA TYR A 303 5.33 31.74 -2.51
C TYR A 303 4.18 31.28 -1.63
N TYR A 304 4.00 31.87 -0.44
CA TYR A 304 2.98 31.45 0.53
C TYR A 304 2.00 32.59 0.84
N ASN A 305 0.72 32.32 0.55
CA ASN A 305 -0.36 33.21 0.94
C ASN A 305 -0.96 32.78 2.30
N LYS A 306 -0.67 33.53 3.35
CA LYS A 306 -1.13 33.26 4.73
C LYS A 306 -2.66 33.32 4.88
N ASP A 307 -3.34 34.20 4.10
CA ASP A 307 -4.80 34.40 4.23
C ASP A 307 -5.59 33.18 3.73
N THR A 308 -5.04 32.45 2.78
CA THR A 308 -5.65 31.26 2.15
C THR A 308 -4.90 29.97 2.46
N CYS A 309 -3.82 30.05 3.25
CA CYS A 309 -2.95 28.92 3.59
C CYS A 309 -2.49 28.15 2.33
N SER A 310 -2.09 28.87 1.27
CA SER A 310 -1.77 28.25 -0.02
C SER A 310 -0.34 28.57 -0.46
N TYR A 311 0.29 27.57 -1.07
CA TYR A 311 1.68 27.60 -1.50
C TYR A 311 1.82 27.22 -2.97
N TYR A 312 2.66 27.95 -3.70
CA TYR A 312 2.98 27.67 -5.10
C TYR A 312 4.39 28.12 -5.45
N TYR A 313 5.23 27.18 -5.89
CA TYR A 313 6.58 27.43 -6.39
C TYR A 313 6.73 26.88 -7.81
N ASP A 314 7.24 27.69 -8.74
CA ASP A 314 7.44 27.33 -10.15
C ASP A 314 8.92 27.44 -10.60
N GLY A 315 9.85 27.48 -9.64
CA GLY A 315 11.28 27.61 -9.90
C GLY A 315 11.98 26.27 -10.15
N GLU A 316 13.33 26.32 -10.16
CA GLU A 316 14.20 25.19 -10.48
C GLU A 316 14.87 24.56 -9.25
N GLU A 317 14.60 25.07 -8.04
CA GLU A 317 15.21 24.53 -6.83
C GLU A 317 14.69 23.13 -6.55
N LYS A 318 15.58 22.30 -5.98
CA LYS A 318 15.22 20.93 -5.60
C LYS A 318 14.39 20.91 -4.31
N PRO A 319 13.55 19.90 -4.14
CA PRO A 319 12.85 19.67 -2.88
C PRO A 319 13.80 19.72 -1.67
N ASN A 320 13.31 20.31 -0.57
CA ASN A 320 14.01 20.43 0.70
C ASN A 320 13.11 20.17 1.91
N HIS A 321 11.85 19.81 1.68
CA HIS A 321 10.87 19.54 2.72
C HIS A 321 9.92 18.44 2.29
N ASP A 322 9.61 17.52 3.22
CA ASP A 322 8.71 16.42 3.03
C ASP A 322 7.41 16.60 3.82
N LEU A 323 6.30 16.14 3.26
CA LEU A 323 4.96 16.28 3.81
C LEU A 323 4.05 15.15 3.36
N VAL A 324 2.84 15.11 3.93
CA VAL A 324 1.81 14.14 3.53
C VAL A 324 0.71 14.83 2.73
N VAL A 325 0.44 14.37 1.52
CA VAL A 325 -0.77 14.75 0.80
C VAL A 325 -1.93 13.91 1.31
N VAL A 326 -2.96 14.57 1.82
CA VAL A 326 -4.12 13.95 2.47
C VAL A 326 -5.44 14.24 1.73
N GLY A 327 -5.37 14.86 0.57
CA GLY A 327 -6.57 15.18 -0.20
C GLY A 327 -6.30 16.11 -1.37
N TRP A 328 -7.36 16.56 -1.98
CA TRP A 328 -7.32 17.49 -3.11
C TRP A 328 -8.64 18.24 -3.25
N ASP A 329 -8.60 19.38 -3.98
CA ASP A 329 -9.75 20.14 -4.46
C ASP A 329 -9.46 20.65 -5.87
N ASP A 330 -10.19 20.12 -6.89
CA ASP A 330 -10.02 20.47 -8.30
C ASP A 330 -10.48 21.89 -8.63
N ASP A 331 -11.41 22.39 -7.83
CA ASP A 331 -11.99 23.73 -8.02
C ASP A 331 -11.31 24.78 -7.12
N TYR A 332 -10.24 24.44 -6.36
CA TYR A 332 -9.52 25.40 -5.50
C TYR A 332 -9.01 26.56 -6.34
N PRO A 333 -9.44 27.82 -6.03
CA PRO A 333 -9.18 28.96 -6.91
C PRO A 333 -7.71 29.31 -7.01
N LYS A 334 -7.19 29.45 -8.22
CA LYS A 334 -5.80 29.85 -8.47
C LYS A 334 -5.47 31.25 -7.91
N GLU A 335 -6.48 32.11 -7.77
CA GLU A 335 -6.37 33.45 -7.20
C GLU A 335 -6.02 33.44 -5.71
N ASN A 336 -6.15 32.29 -5.04
CA ASN A 336 -5.76 32.11 -3.65
C ASN A 336 -4.23 32.01 -3.48
N PHE A 337 -3.50 31.73 -4.54
CA PHE A 337 -2.04 31.59 -4.51
C PHE A 337 -1.32 32.91 -4.79
N THR A 338 -0.10 33.00 -4.28
CA THR A 338 0.84 34.08 -4.57
C THR A 338 2.24 33.45 -4.77
N PRO A 339 2.81 33.54 -6.00
CA PRO A 339 2.22 34.03 -7.25
C PRO A 339 1.03 33.21 -7.72
N GLU A 340 0.19 33.76 -8.65
CA GLU A 340 -0.97 33.05 -9.21
C GLU A 340 -0.51 31.97 -10.21
N PRO A 341 -0.87 30.67 -10.04
CA PRO A 341 -0.53 29.61 -10.97
C PRO A 341 -1.38 29.64 -12.25
N SER A 342 -1.05 28.77 -13.20
CA SER A 342 -1.69 28.69 -14.50
C SER A 342 -3.09 28.07 -14.48
N CYS A 343 -3.45 27.30 -13.45
CA CYS A 343 -4.72 26.57 -13.35
C CYS A 343 -5.27 26.57 -11.92
N ASN A 344 -6.55 26.30 -11.79
CA ASN A 344 -7.17 25.95 -10.51
C ASN A 344 -6.71 24.56 -10.05
N GLY A 345 -7.00 24.26 -8.80
CA GLY A 345 -6.79 22.98 -8.16
C GLY A 345 -5.57 22.94 -7.24
N ALA A 346 -5.73 22.25 -6.14
CA ALA A 346 -4.74 22.09 -5.11
C ALA A 346 -4.76 20.70 -4.50
N TYR A 347 -3.59 20.26 -4.02
CA TYR A 347 -3.47 19.19 -3.05
C TYR A 347 -3.65 19.76 -1.63
N ILE A 348 -4.29 19.00 -0.75
CA ILE A 348 -4.39 19.29 0.68
C ILE A 348 -3.23 18.56 1.36
N CYS A 349 -2.37 19.31 2.02
CA CYS A 349 -1.13 18.81 2.58
C CYS A 349 -1.09 18.95 4.10
N LYS A 350 -0.74 17.88 4.80
CA LYS A 350 -0.44 17.84 6.23
C LYS A 350 1.04 18.14 6.43
N ASN A 351 1.37 19.21 7.18
CA ASN A 351 2.73 19.59 7.52
C ASN A 351 3.14 19.05 8.90
N SER A 352 4.41 19.14 9.23
CA SER A 352 5.02 18.77 10.50
C SER A 352 5.53 19.98 11.32
N TRP A 353 4.85 21.14 11.22
CA TRP A 353 5.22 22.37 11.91
C TRP A 353 4.23 22.81 12.99
N GLY A 354 3.39 21.87 13.47
CA GLY A 354 2.37 22.14 14.48
C GLY A 354 1.13 22.82 13.94
N GLU A 355 0.13 22.94 14.80
CA GLU A 355 -1.20 23.50 14.44
C GLU A 355 -1.20 25.02 14.21
N GLU A 356 -0.13 25.73 14.60
CA GLU A 356 0.02 27.17 14.37
C GLU A 356 0.36 27.53 12.92
N PHE A 357 0.81 26.55 12.13
CA PHE A 357 1.06 26.71 10.70
C PHE A 357 -0.21 26.47 9.91
N GLY A 358 -0.48 27.33 8.91
CA GLY A 358 -1.56 27.15 7.96
C GLY A 358 -2.94 27.07 8.58
N ASP A 359 -3.79 26.18 8.04
CA ASP A 359 -5.09 25.82 8.60
C ASP A 359 -4.92 24.64 9.57
N LYS A 360 -4.55 24.94 10.82
CA LYS A 360 -4.31 23.93 11.89
C LYS A 360 -3.28 22.86 11.48
N GLY A 361 -2.18 23.28 10.85
CA GLY A 361 -1.11 22.40 10.40
C GLY A 361 -1.27 21.88 8.97
N TYR A 362 -2.35 22.29 8.30
CA TYR A 362 -2.61 21.95 6.89
C TYR A 362 -2.47 23.17 5.99
N PHE A 363 -2.19 22.93 4.72
CA PHE A 363 -2.12 23.97 3.70
C PHE A 363 -2.39 23.40 2.30
N TYR A 364 -2.61 24.29 1.34
CA TYR A 364 -2.95 23.91 -0.03
C TYR A 364 -1.75 24.16 -0.95
N VAL A 365 -1.35 23.16 -1.71
CA VAL A 365 -0.28 23.25 -2.71
C VAL A 365 -0.86 23.14 -4.10
N SER A 366 -0.57 24.13 -4.96
CA SER A 366 -1.08 24.13 -6.34
C SER A 366 -0.69 22.88 -7.11
N TYR A 367 -1.59 22.38 -7.96
CA TYR A 367 -1.25 21.34 -8.94
C TYR A 367 -0.14 21.73 -9.91
N ALA A 368 0.06 23.04 -10.10
CA ALA A 368 1.10 23.60 -10.96
C ALA A 368 2.48 23.73 -10.27
N ASP A 369 2.58 23.38 -8.99
CA ASP A 369 3.85 23.42 -8.27
C ASP A 369 4.91 22.55 -8.95
N ALA A 370 6.15 23.04 -8.96
CA ALA A 370 7.24 22.42 -9.71
C ALA A 370 7.65 21.04 -9.15
N ASN A 371 7.42 20.79 -7.87
CA ASN A 371 7.94 19.62 -7.17
C ASN A 371 6.85 18.67 -6.65
N ILE A 372 5.71 19.21 -6.21
CA ILE A 372 4.66 18.40 -5.54
C ILE A 372 4.27 17.17 -6.35
N CYS A 373 4.19 16.03 -5.70
CA CYS A 373 3.80 14.74 -6.30
C CYS A 373 4.65 14.30 -7.52
N LYS A 374 5.85 14.87 -7.73
CA LYS A 374 6.78 14.37 -8.76
C LYS A 374 7.35 13.01 -8.38
N LYS A 375 7.55 12.77 -7.10
CA LYS A 375 7.80 11.47 -6.50
C LYS A 375 6.88 11.33 -5.29
N SER A 376 6.15 10.25 -5.22
CA SER A 376 5.19 9.97 -4.15
C SER A 376 5.41 8.56 -3.62
N ILE A 377 5.51 8.43 -2.31
CA ILE A 377 5.64 7.15 -1.62
C ILE A 377 4.29 6.81 -1.01
N VAL A 378 3.81 5.63 -1.31
CA VAL A 378 2.51 5.12 -0.86
C VAL A 378 2.73 3.80 -0.14
N TYR A 379 2.45 3.77 1.14
CA TYR A 379 2.43 2.53 1.90
C TYR A 379 1.10 1.82 1.64
N THR A 380 1.13 0.60 1.11
CA THR A 380 -0.09 -0.06 0.63
C THR A 380 -0.49 -1.26 1.46
N LYS A 381 0.46 -1.88 2.19
CA LYS A 381 0.17 -3.07 2.98
C LYS A 381 1.04 -3.18 4.22
N LEU A 382 0.38 -3.17 5.39
CA LEU A 382 0.96 -3.50 6.68
C LEU A 382 0.37 -4.82 7.20
N THR A 383 1.11 -5.48 8.07
CA THR A 383 0.65 -6.65 8.82
C THR A 383 1.03 -6.54 10.28
N GLU A 384 0.40 -7.37 11.12
CA GLU A 384 0.83 -7.55 12.51
C GLU A 384 2.25 -8.12 12.56
N PRO A 385 2.99 -7.87 13.66
CA PRO A 385 4.40 -8.28 13.75
C PRO A 385 4.60 -9.79 13.89
N ASP A 386 3.54 -10.54 14.18
CA ASP A 386 3.53 -12.01 14.27
C ASP A 386 3.26 -12.71 12.92
N ASN A 387 3.40 -11.99 11.81
CA ASN A 387 3.15 -12.55 10.48
C ASN A 387 4.21 -13.55 10.01
N TYR A 388 5.45 -13.43 10.51
CA TYR A 388 6.57 -14.36 10.34
C TYR A 388 7.43 -14.32 11.59
N ASP A 389 8.11 -15.46 11.91
CA ASP A 389 8.97 -15.56 13.09
C ASP A 389 10.38 -14.99 12.84
N ASN A 390 10.91 -15.14 11.62
CA ASN A 390 12.29 -14.77 11.31
C ASN A 390 12.40 -13.97 10.00
N ILE A 391 13.38 -13.06 9.96
CA ILE A 391 13.83 -12.34 8.77
C ILE A 391 15.30 -12.64 8.49
N TYR A 392 15.63 -12.96 7.25
CA TYR A 392 16.98 -13.14 6.72
C TYR A 392 17.28 -12.01 5.75
N GLN A 393 18.31 -11.22 6.01
CA GLN A 393 18.67 -10.03 5.24
C GLN A 393 20.16 -9.69 5.38
N SER A 394 20.69 -8.96 4.40
CA SER A 394 22.03 -8.34 4.42
C SER A 394 21.98 -6.91 3.87
N ASP A 395 20.78 -6.37 3.63
CA ASP A 395 20.52 -5.06 3.05
C ASP A 395 19.77 -4.17 4.05
N ILE A 396 20.40 -3.86 5.18
CA ILE A 396 19.80 -3.05 6.25
C ILE A 396 19.51 -1.62 5.77
N LEU A 397 20.40 -1.04 4.94
CA LEU A 397 20.19 0.29 4.36
C LEU A 397 19.26 0.26 3.13
N GLY A 398 18.82 -0.93 2.71
CA GLY A 398 17.84 -1.10 1.63
C GLY A 398 18.30 -0.54 0.28
N TRP A 399 17.36 0.03 -0.47
CA TRP A 399 17.62 0.51 -1.83
C TRP A 399 18.39 1.84 -1.85
N VAL A 400 19.72 1.78 -1.79
CA VAL A 400 20.63 2.95 -1.92
C VAL A 400 21.02 3.18 -3.37
N GLY A 401 21.22 2.13 -4.16
CA GLY A 401 21.66 2.21 -5.55
C GLY A 401 21.01 1.17 -6.46
N GLN A 402 21.43 1.17 -7.72
CA GLN A 402 20.95 0.21 -8.71
C GLN A 402 22.10 -0.41 -9.49
N MET A 403 21.98 -1.72 -9.79
CA MET A 403 22.92 -2.51 -10.55
C MET A 403 22.24 -3.20 -11.74
N GLY A 404 23.00 -3.52 -12.77
CA GLY A 404 22.51 -4.26 -13.94
C GLY A 404 23.58 -4.47 -15.01
N PHE A 405 23.13 -4.88 -16.18
CA PHE A 405 23.99 -5.28 -17.30
C PHE A 405 23.67 -4.51 -18.59
N ASP A 406 23.21 -3.25 -18.46
CA ASP A 406 22.69 -2.43 -19.55
C ASP A 406 21.54 -3.14 -20.30
N LYS A 407 20.71 -3.87 -19.54
CA LYS A 407 19.54 -4.62 -20.00
C LYS A 407 18.40 -4.46 -19.00
N ASP A 408 17.18 -4.57 -19.52
CA ASP A 408 15.95 -4.51 -18.73
C ASP A 408 15.66 -5.80 -17.94
N GLU A 409 16.52 -6.82 -18.08
CA GLU A 409 16.41 -8.10 -17.38
C GLU A 409 17.69 -8.43 -16.61
N ALA A 410 17.51 -9.03 -15.44
CA ALA A 410 18.59 -9.55 -14.62
C ALA A 410 18.10 -10.60 -13.63
N TYR A 411 19.05 -11.34 -13.05
CA TYR A 411 18.85 -12.25 -11.93
C TYR A 411 19.73 -11.79 -10.77
N PHE A 412 19.23 -11.92 -9.56
CA PHE A 412 20.00 -11.73 -8.33
C PHE A 412 19.61 -12.76 -7.29
N ALA A 413 20.50 -13.04 -6.36
CA ALA A 413 20.32 -14.06 -5.35
C ALA A 413 21.00 -13.65 -4.05
N ASN A 414 20.43 -14.09 -2.91
CA ASN A 414 21.10 -14.14 -1.61
C ASN A 414 21.06 -15.56 -1.07
N VAL A 415 22.11 -15.91 -0.33
CA VAL A 415 22.26 -17.19 0.35
C VAL A 415 22.14 -16.97 1.84
N TYR A 416 21.31 -17.78 2.47
CA TYR A 416 21.07 -17.74 3.91
C TYR A 416 21.31 -19.08 4.56
N THR A 417 21.48 -19.10 5.88
CA THR A 417 21.60 -20.32 6.68
C THR A 417 20.46 -20.35 7.69
N ALA A 418 19.60 -21.36 7.62
CA ALA A 418 18.48 -21.51 8.54
C ALA A 418 18.95 -21.67 9.98
N GLU A 419 18.43 -20.89 10.91
CA GLU A 419 18.83 -20.87 12.32
C GLU A 419 18.13 -21.93 13.16
N SER A 420 16.95 -22.38 12.71
CA SER A 420 16.18 -23.46 13.32
C SER A 420 15.64 -24.42 12.25
N ASP A 421 14.79 -25.38 12.62
CA ASP A 421 13.94 -26.10 11.67
C ASP A 421 12.76 -25.20 11.31
N GLU A 422 12.66 -24.76 10.05
CA GLU A 422 11.82 -23.66 9.60
C GLU A 422 11.03 -24.00 8.34
N VAL A 423 10.04 -23.14 8.03
CA VAL A 423 9.31 -23.13 6.77
C VAL A 423 9.42 -21.76 6.12
N LEU A 424 9.94 -21.69 4.89
CA LEU A 424 10.00 -20.44 4.12
C LEU A 424 8.58 -19.98 3.75
N LYS A 425 8.24 -18.74 4.12
CA LYS A 425 6.88 -18.17 4.02
C LYS A 425 6.75 -17.08 3.01
N ALA A 426 7.77 -16.23 2.88
CA ALA A 426 7.76 -15.12 1.95
C ALA A 426 9.17 -14.70 1.53
N VAL A 427 9.24 -13.90 0.47
CA VAL A 427 10.45 -13.26 -0.04
C VAL A 427 10.11 -11.82 -0.37
N SER A 428 10.99 -10.87 -0.04
CA SER A 428 10.82 -9.49 -0.46
C SER A 428 12.00 -8.97 -1.27
N PHE A 429 11.69 -8.02 -2.14
CA PHE A 429 12.67 -7.33 -2.98
C PHE A 429 12.13 -5.96 -3.40
N TYR A 430 12.99 -5.12 -3.98
CA TYR A 430 12.58 -3.86 -4.59
C TYR A 430 12.48 -3.99 -6.11
N ALA A 431 11.35 -3.59 -6.69
CA ALA A 431 11.20 -3.35 -8.12
C ALA A 431 11.70 -1.93 -8.44
N THR A 432 12.70 -1.80 -9.29
CA THR A 432 13.37 -0.51 -9.57
C THR A 432 12.64 0.36 -10.59
N GLY A 433 11.55 -0.13 -11.17
CA GLY A 433 10.73 0.60 -12.13
C GLY A 433 9.35 -0.03 -12.31
N PRO A 434 8.45 0.67 -13.03
CA PRO A 434 7.09 0.20 -13.26
C PRO A 434 7.03 -0.99 -14.20
N ASN A 435 5.93 -1.75 -14.10
CA ASN A 435 5.63 -2.91 -14.94
C ASN A 435 6.73 -3.99 -14.91
N THR A 436 7.38 -4.15 -13.75
CA THR A 436 8.42 -5.17 -13.56
C THR A 436 7.79 -6.55 -13.46
N ASN A 437 8.11 -7.41 -14.40
CA ASN A 437 7.80 -8.84 -14.33
C ASN A 437 8.87 -9.54 -13.50
N PHE A 438 8.46 -10.42 -12.58
CA PHE A 438 9.38 -11.14 -11.71
C PHE A 438 9.05 -12.62 -11.59
N SER A 439 10.08 -13.42 -11.27
CA SER A 439 9.95 -14.81 -10.81
C SER A 439 10.89 -15.05 -9.65
N VAL A 440 10.40 -15.74 -8.62
CA VAL A 440 11.14 -16.10 -7.42
C VAL A 440 11.41 -17.60 -7.42
N TYR A 441 12.64 -17.99 -7.12
CA TYR A 441 13.06 -19.38 -7.04
C TYR A 441 13.80 -19.62 -5.72
N VAL A 442 13.77 -20.87 -5.26
CA VAL A 442 14.58 -21.35 -4.12
C VAL A 442 15.48 -22.49 -4.57
N VAL A 443 16.69 -22.55 -4.02
CA VAL A 443 17.60 -23.68 -4.05
C VAL A 443 17.85 -24.11 -2.60
N THR A 444 17.30 -25.24 -2.21
CA THR A 444 17.38 -25.72 -0.80
C THR A 444 18.69 -26.44 -0.48
N ASP A 445 19.38 -26.98 -1.47
CA ASP A 445 20.63 -27.71 -1.31
C ASP A 445 21.81 -26.87 -1.86
N TYR A 446 22.03 -25.69 -1.25
CA TYR A 446 23.11 -24.81 -1.66
C TYR A 446 24.44 -25.26 -1.06
N GLU A 447 25.44 -25.51 -1.89
CA GLU A 447 26.82 -25.84 -1.50
C GLU A 447 27.79 -24.71 -1.89
N ASP A 448 27.68 -24.20 -3.12
CA ASP A 448 28.50 -23.13 -3.66
C ASP A 448 27.74 -22.41 -4.83
N MET A 449 28.38 -21.40 -5.42
CA MET A 449 27.81 -20.62 -6.54
C MET A 449 27.26 -21.49 -7.69
N SER A 450 27.84 -22.67 -7.94
CA SER A 450 27.37 -23.56 -9.02
C SER A 450 25.99 -24.14 -8.73
N SER A 451 25.59 -24.22 -7.44
CA SER A 451 24.26 -24.64 -7.01
C SER A 451 23.16 -23.72 -7.53
N LEU A 452 23.48 -22.44 -7.78
CA LEU A 452 22.54 -21.47 -8.37
C LEU A 452 22.09 -21.85 -9.79
N ASN A 453 22.80 -22.74 -10.48
CA ASN A 453 22.47 -23.18 -11.85
C ASN A 453 21.60 -24.45 -11.89
N GLY A 454 21.45 -25.14 -10.76
CA GLY A 454 20.71 -26.39 -10.65
C GLY A 454 19.68 -26.39 -9.53
N GLY A 455 18.71 -27.30 -9.59
CA GLY A 455 17.79 -27.52 -8.49
C GLY A 455 16.81 -26.37 -8.19
N ARG A 456 16.74 -25.34 -9.02
CA ARG A 456 15.84 -24.20 -8.84
C ARG A 456 14.39 -24.65 -8.83
N ARG A 457 13.67 -24.35 -7.77
CA ARG A 457 12.22 -24.53 -7.67
C ARG A 457 11.55 -23.16 -7.71
N GLN A 458 10.69 -22.91 -8.69
CA GLN A 458 9.92 -21.67 -8.74
C GLN A 458 8.87 -21.67 -7.63
N ILE A 459 8.87 -20.62 -6.80
CA ILE A 459 8.01 -20.46 -5.63
C ILE A 459 7.11 -19.23 -5.70
N GLY A 460 7.39 -18.30 -6.62
CA GLY A 460 6.58 -17.12 -6.87
C GLY A 460 6.80 -16.56 -8.26
N LYS A 461 5.85 -15.79 -8.76
CA LYS A 461 5.95 -14.96 -9.96
C LYS A 461 4.84 -13.93 -9.98
N GLY A 462 5.05 -12.84 -10.67
CA GLY A 462 4.05 -11.78 -10.83
C GLY A 462 4.54 -10.63 -11.66
N GLU A 463 3.79 -9.55 -11.59
CA GLU A 463 4.12 -8.27 -12.18
C GLU A 463 3.83 -7.17 -11.16
N THR A 464 4.73 -6.20 -11.01
CA THR A 464 4.52 -4.99 -10.20
C THR A 464 4.20 -3.83 -11.12
N ARG A 465 3.14 -3.09 -10.80
CA ARG A 465 2.72 -1.94 -11.61
C ARG A 465 3.62 -0.72 -11.42
N TYR A 466 4.15 -0.55 -10.23
CA TYR A 466 5.00 0.58 -9.83
C TYR A 466 6.36 0.09 -9.34
N ALA A 467 7.34 0.99 -9.28
CA ALA A 467 8.54 0.79 -8.49
C ALA A 467 8.16 0.67 -7.00
N GLY A 468 9.01 0.08 -6.17
CA GLY A 468 8.75 0.00 -4.74
C GLY A 468 9.20 -1.30 -4.09
N TYR A 469 8.83 -1.47 -2.83
CA TYR A 469 9.11 -2.65 -2.01
C TYR A 469 7.94 -3.63 -2.04
N TYR A 470 8.23 -4.90 -2.30
CA TYR A 470 7.22 -5.95 -2.47
C TYR A 470 7.58 -7.22 -1.71
N THR A 471 6.62 -7.75 -0.96
CA THR A 471 6.71 -9.08 -0.34
C THR A 471 5.82 -10.06 -1.08
N VAL A 472 6.41 -11.17 -1.52
CA VAL A 472 5.77 -12.27 -2.25
C VAL A 472 5.53 -13.43 -1.31
N ASP A 473 4.28 -13.69 -0.97
CA ASP A 473 3.89 -14.82 -0.11
C ASP A 473 4.09 -16.16 -0.86
N ILE A 474 4.66 -17.14 -0.17
CA ILE A 474 4.91 -18.48 -0.69
C ILE A 474 3.82 -19.43 -0.20
N THR A 475 3.10 -20.04 -1.12
CA THR A 475 2.01 -20.99 -0.81
C THR A 475 2.46 -22.44 -0.75
N GLN A 476 3.72 -22.72 -1.09
CA GLN A 476 4.29 -24.06 -1.11
C GLN A 476 5.01 -24.32 0.22
N ASP A 477 4.93 -25.55 0.73
CA ASP A 477 5.72 -25.95 1.89
C ASP A 477 7.20 -26.14 1.48
N ILE A 478 8.05 -25.22 1.91
CA ILE A 478 9.51 -25.27 1.73
C ILE A 478 10.12 -25.43 3.11
N GLU A 479 10.41 -26.67 3.47
CA GLU A 479 11.04 -26.99 4.74
C GLU A 479 12.55 -26.76 4.68
N LEU A 480 13.08 -26.09 5.68
CA LEU A 480 14.50 -25.85 5.91
C LEU A 480 14.91 -26.50 7.22
N LYS A 481 16.12 -27.02 7.29
CA LYS A 481 16.68 -27.63 8.50
C LYS A 481 17.70 -26.70 9.14
N LYS A 482 17.76 -26.72 10.46
CA LYS A 482 18.77 -25.96 11.18
C LYS A 482 20.19 -26.19 10.60
N GLY A 483 20.84 -25.08 10.25
CA GLY A 483 22.19 -25.07 9.66
C GLY A 483 22.22 -25.37 8.16
N GLN A 484 21.06 -25.55 7.51
CA GLN A 484 20.96 -25.74 6.07
C GLN A 484 21.16 -24.41 5.35
N LYS A 485 22.12 -24.38 4.41
CA LYS A 485 22.23 -23.26 3.48
C LYS A 485 21.20 -23.39 2.36
N TYR A 486 20.56 -22.28 2.05
CA TYR A 486 19.62 -22.16 0.94
C TYR A 486 19.81 -20.83 0.21
N ALA A 487 19.47 -20.79 -1.07
CA ALA A 487 19.52 -19.57 -1.86
C ALA A 487 18.12 -19.18 -2.33
N ILE A 488 17.81 -17.90 -2.22
CA ILE A 488 16.68 -17.27 -2.88
C ILE A 488 17.19 -16.59 -4.15
N ILE A 489 16.52 -16.82 -5.28
CA ILE A 489 16.87 -16.21 -6.56
C ILE A 489 15.65 -15.45 -7.06
N VAL A 490 15.83 -14.20 -7.47
CA VAL A 490 14.81 -13.41 -8.15
C VAL A 490 15.29 -13.09 -9.57
N SER A 491 14.43 -13.33 -10.55
CA SER A 491 14.60 -12.78 -11.89
C SER A 491 13.64 -11.62 -12.06
N VAL A 492 14.12 -10.52 -12.62
CA VAL A 492 13.33 -9.34 -12.93
C VAL A 492 13.46 -8.97 -14.40
N LYS A 493 12.36 -8.42 -14.95
CA LYS A 493 12.36 -7.70 -16.21
C LYS A 493 11.61 -6.40 -16.03
N THR A 494 12.36 -5.28 -16.00
CA THR A 494 11.87 -3.93 -15.77
C THR A 494 11.95 -3.11 -17.03
N PRO A 495 10.85 -2.93 -17.78
CA PRO A 495 10.86 -2.23 -19.06
C PRO A 495 11.49 -0.84 -18.97
N GLY A 496 12.47 -0.56 -19.83
CA GLY A 496 13.16 0.73 -19.90
C GLY A 496 14.28 0.93 -18.86
N SER A 497 14.50 -0.01 -17.94
CA SER A 497 15.65 0.02 -17.03
C SER A 497 16.90 -0.56 -17.69
N GLU A 498 18.06 0.01 -17.40
CA GLU A 498 19.37 -0.57 -17.70
C GLU A 498 19.99 -1.24 -16.47
N ARG A 499 19.43 -0.97 -15.28
CA ARG A 499 19.91 -1.43 -13.97
C ARG A 499 18.74 -1.87 -13.10
N PRO A 500 18.14 -3.05 -13.37
CA PRO A 500 16.90 -3.46 -12.71
C PRO A 500 17.07 -4.08 -11.32
N ILE A 501 18.28 -4.15 -10.76
CA ILE A 501 18.55 -4.70 -9.43
C ILE A 501 18.75 -3.57 -8.44
N ALA A 502 17.95 -3.52 -7.38
CA ALA A 502 18.18 -2.65 -6.24
C ALA A 502 19.32 -3.20 -5.36
N ILE A 503 20.22 -2.33 -4.95
CA ILE A 503 21.37 -2.67 -4.13
C ILE A 503 21.55 -1.71 -2.97
N GLU A 504 22.07 -2.22 -1.89
CA GLU A 504 22.74 -1.47 -0.85
C GLU A 504 24.21 -1.26 -1.27
N CYS A 505 24.72 -0.05 -1.16
CA CYS A 505 26.09 0.29 -1.59
C CYS A 505 26.58 1.58 -0.90
N ASP A 506 27.84 1.92 -1.11
CA ASP A 506 28.38 3.20 -0.64
C ASP A 506 27.66 4.39 -1.29
N GLY A 507 26.94 5.15 -0.48
CA GLY A 507 26.24 6.40 -0.81
C GLY A 507 26.89 7.63 -0.17
N GLY A 508 28.15 7.54 0.24
CA GLY A 508 28.90 8.57 0.94
C GLY A 508 28.69 8.57 2.45
N ASP A 509 28.87 9.72 3.10
CA ASP A 509 28.87 9.82 4.56
C ASP A 509 27.61 9.24 5.21
N ARG A 510 26.46 9.32 4.54
CA ARG A 510 25.18 8.81 5.04
C ARG A 510 25.13 7.28 5.19
N THR A 511 25.97 6.56 4.48
CA THR A 511 26.06 5.09 4.50
C THR A 511 27.33 4.56 5.18
N ALA A 512 27.91 5.36 6.09
CA ALA A 512 29.14 4.97 6.79
C ALA A 512 29.01 3.69 7.65
N ASN A 513 27.77 3.28 7.96
CA ASN A 513 27.46 2.02 8.67
C ASN A 513 27.27 0.82 7.74
N LEU A 514 27.49 0.97 6.43
CA LEU A 514 27.37 -0.10 5.45
C LEU A 514 28.24 -1.31 5.86
N ASP A 515 27.63 -2.49 5.99
CA ASP A 515 28.32 -3.77 6.22
C ASP A 515 28.21 -4.64 4.95
N LEU A 516 29.33 -5.00 4.37
CA LEU A 516 29.43 -5.87 3.20
C LEU A 516 29.99 -7.26 3.57
N THR A 517 30.04 -7.58 4.85
CA THR A 517 30.63 -8.84 5.35
C THR A 517 29.61 -9.87 5.80
N ASP A 518 28.34 -9.47 5.89
CA ASP A 518 27.22 -10.27 6.40
C ASP A 518 26.41 -10.96 5.29
N GLY A 519 26.65 -10.61 4.01
CA GLY A 519 25.95 -11.15 2.84
C GLY A 519 26.70 -12.26 2.09
N GLU A 520 25.96 -13.04 1.33
CA GLU A 520 26.47 -13.95 0.27
C GLU A 520 25.57 -13.74 -0.95
N GLY A 521 25.76 -12.58 -1.63
CA GLY A 521 24.93 -12.09 -2.72
C GLY A 521 25.53 -12.40 -4.11
N TYR A 522 24.66 -12.59 -5.09
CA TYR A 522 25.06 -12.87 -6.46
C TYR A 522 24.16 -12.17 -7.48
N VAL A 523 24.76 -11.77 -8.61
CA VAL A 523 24.05 -11.18 -9.75
C VAL A 523 24.39 -11.90 -11.04
N SER A 524 23.43 -11.94 -11.98
CA SER A 524 23.61 -12.61 -13.27
C SER A 524 22.70 -11.97 -14.32
N LEU A 525 23.12 -11.88 -15.57
CA LEU A 525 22.25 -11.40 -16.65
C LEU A 525 21.17 -12.43 -17.02
N TYR A 526 21.55 -13.71 -17.18
CA TYR A 526 20.63 -14.78 -17.63
C TYR A 526 20.45 -15.91 -16.61
N GLY A 527 20.99 -15.74 -15.39
CA GLY A 527 20.92 -16.77 -14.37
C GLY A 527 21.81 -17.99 -14.62
N GLU A 528 22.82 -17.89 -15.47
CA GLU A 528 23.75 -18.98 -15.83
C GLU A 528 25.17 -18.72 -15.35
N VAL A 529 25.65 -17.49 -15.48
CA VAL A 529 26.96 -17.03 -15.03
C VAL A 529 26.74 -16.01 -13.93
N TRP A 530 27.26 -16.30 -12.74
CA TRP A 530 27.06 -15.51 -11.55
C TRP A 530 28.31 -14.74 -11.16
N TYR A 531 28.13 -13.57 -10.59
CA TYR A 531 29.16 -12.70 -10.04
C TYR A 531 28.77 -12.36 -8.61
N SER A 532 29.74 -12.36 -7.67
CA SER A 532 29.49 -11.92 -6.31
C SER A 532 29.13 -10.43 -6.29
N ALA A 533 28.14 -10.08 -5.51
CA ALA A 533 27.72 -8.70 -5.27
C ALA A 533 28.75 -7.99 -4.39
N GLU A 534 29.25 -8.65 -3.36
CA GLU A 534 30.23 -8.12 -2.39
C GLU A 534 31.60 -7.85 -3.06
N GLU A 535 32.01 -8.63 -4.08
CA GLU A 535 33.18 -8.31 -4.90
C GLU A 535 33.02 -7.02 -5.71
N SER A 536 31.81 -6.50 -5.81
CA SER A 536 31.46 -5.23 -6.42
C SER A 536 31.11 -4.14 -5.41
N ASP A 537 31.48 -4.34 -4.14
CA ASP A 537 31.20 -3.47 -3.01
C ASP A 537 29.70 -3.17 -2.83
N THR A 538 28.84 -4.19 -2.96
CA THR A 538 27.37 -4.07 -2.84
C THR A 538 26.75 -5.29 -2.17
N ASN A 539 25.58 -5.09 -1.51
CA ASN A 539 24.63 -6.16 -1.18
C ASN A 539 23.41 -6.06 -2.10
N VAL A 540 22.82 -7.18 -2.49
CA VAL A 540 21.55 -7.17 -3.22
C VAL A 540 20.38 -7.04 -2.23
N CYS A 541 19.41 -6.17 -2.54
CA CYS A 541 18.22 -5.97 -1.70
C CYS A 541 17.23 -7.13 -1.88
N LEU A 542 17.38 -8.15 -1.06
CA LEU A 542 16.58 -9.38 -1.11
C LEU A 542 16.50 -9.98 0.29
N LYS A 543 15.28 -10.23 0.77
CA LYS A 543 15.03 -10.78 2.11
C LYS A 543 14.22 -12.07 2.02
N ALA A 544 14.38 -12.94 3.01
CA ALA A 544 13.57 -14.14 3.18
C ALA A 544 12.92 -14.15 4.56
N PHE A 545 11.69 -14.65 4.64
CA PHE A 545 10.90 -14.73 5.87
C PHE A 545 10.49 -16.17 6.13
N THR A 546 10.66 -16.62 7.37
CA THR A 546 10.35 -17.99 7.76
C THR A 546 9.54 -18.05 9.06
N ASP A 547 8.85 -19.17 9.26
CA ASP A 547 8.25 -19.54 10.54
C ASP A 547 9.00 -20.74 11.12
N ASP A 548 9.17 -20.76 12.43
CA ASP A 548 9.69 -21.89 13.18
C ASP A 548 8.71 -23.08 13.12
N LYS A 549 9.24 -24.32 13.18
CA LYS A 549 8.44 -25.54 13.19
C LYS A 549 8.07 -26.00 14.57
#